data_2d65451d7e3dad4df3188e4779053574
#
_entry.id   2d65451d7e3dad4df3188e4779053574
#
_cell.length_a   1.000
_cell.length_b   1.000
_cell.length_c   1.000
_cell.angle_alpha   90.00
_cell.angle_beta   90.00
_cell.angle_gamma   90.00
#
_symmetry.space_group_name_H-M   'P 1'
#
loop_
_entity.id
_entity.type
_entity.pdbx_description
1 polymer ?
#
loop_
_entity_poly.entity_id
_entity_poly.type
_entity_poly.pdbx_seq_one_letter_code
_entity_poly.pdbx_strand_id
1 'polypeptide(L)'
;QKYGFSGTASVALPSSYPAHAPPCLIFGAINPGTGDLYTVFTPALAEPCQPGFPGTVVPEPDPEWCGMSTGALNFEFGDMAPAAVSGQSMTKSAVMACSDAGVTYNLYLSNVTTTGRNKVDLGRGVTATVSANNQALQTNRFFTCATNTLNINLTLDVTPTSTGAISGTGILAVN
;
A
#
# COMPACT_ATOMS: atom_id res chain seq x y z
N GLN A 1 39.25 -8.17 -38.19
CA GLN A 1 39.43 -8.37 -36.74
C GLN A 1 38.25 -7.76 -36.03
N LYS A 2 37.50 -8.59 -35.28
CA LYS A 2 36.43 -8.10 -34.38
C LYS A 2 37.08 -7.77 -33.04
N TYR A 3 37.09 -6.53 -32.68
CA TYR A 3 37.47 -6.09 -31.33
C TYR A 3 36.21 -6.08 -30.46
N GLY A 4 36.15 -6.90 -29.42
CA GLY A 4 35.13 -6.89 -28.43
C GLY A 4 35.57 -6.04 -27.24
N PHE A 5 34.70 -5.14 -26.79
CA PHE A 5 34.87 -4.41 -25.54
C PHE A 5 33.93 -4.97 -24.49
N SER A 6 34.44 -5.20 -23.31
CA SER A 6 33.62 -5.51 -22.14
C SER A 6 34.08 -4.64 -20.98
N GLY A 7 33.15 -4.08 -20.27
CA GLY A 7 33.44 -3.24 -19.10
C GLY A 7 32.15 -2.90 -18.37
N THR A 8 32.30 -2.56 -17.11
CA THR A 8 31.23 -2.03 -16.24
C THR A 8 31.55 -0.59 -15.93
N ALA A 9 30.55 0.28 -16.06
CA ALA A 9 30.63 1.67 -15.63
C ALA A 9 29.51 1.96 -14.64
N SER A 10 29.82 2.66 -13.56
CA SER A 10 28.82 3.17 -12.63
C SER A 10 28.58 4.64 -12.92
N VAL A 11 27.33 5.00 -13.16
CA VAL A 11 26.90 6.38 -13.43
C VAL A 11 25.98 6.81 -12.32
N ALA A 12 26.30 7.94 -11.67
CA ALA A 12 25.39 8.56 -10.72
C ALA A 12 24.31 9.31 -11.50
N LEU A 13 23.07 8.91 -11.32
CA LEU A 13 21.92 9.62 -11.86
C LEU A 13 21.47 10.71 -10.88
N PRO A 14 20.99 11.86 -11.37
CA PRO A 14 20.39 12.88 -10.52
C PRO A 14 19.15 12.31 -9.81
N SER A 15 18.91 12.73 -8.57
CA SER A 15 17.78 12.28 -7.75
C SER A 15 16.41 12.75 -8.28
N SER A 16 16.41 13.73 -9.18
CA SER A 16 15.20 14.21 -9.86
C SER A 16 15.54 14.77 -11.23
N TYR A 17 14.67 14.59 -12.20
CA TYR A 17 14.74 15.18 -13.53
C TYR A 17 13.34 15.35 -14.11
N PRO A 18 13.15 16.29 -15.05
CA PRO A 18 11.85 16.51 -15.68
C PRO A 18 11.35 15.26 -16.39
N ALA A 19 10.08 14.91 -16.23
CA ALA A 19 9.47 13.72 -16.81
C ALA A 19 9.53 13.72 -18.37
N HIS A 20 9.67 14.89 -18.98
CA HIS A 20 9.78 15.04 -20.44
C HIS A 20 11.22 14.99 -20.95
N ALA A 21 12.21 14.90 -20.07
CA ALA A 21 13.61 14.83 -20.40
C ALA A 21 14.33 13.80 -19.51
N PRO A 22 13.98 12.51 -19.60
CA PRO A 22 14.61 11.47 -18.81
C PRO A 22 16.11 11.38 -19.18
N PRO A 23 16.99 11.07 -18.21
CA PRO A 23 18.39 10.83 -18.52
C PRO A 23 18.52 9.63 -19.44
N CYS A 24 19.44 9.67 -20.37
CA CYS A 24 19.74 8.52 -21.20
C CYS A 24 21.23 8.20 -21.21
N LEU A 25 21.53 6.91 -21.32
CA LEU A 25 22.89 6.41 -21.45
C LEU A 25 23.18 6.11 -22.92
N ILE A 26 24.19 6.79 -23.47
CA ILE A 26 24.61 6.61 -24.85
C ILE A 26 26.00 5.98 -24.84
N PHE A 27 26.17 4.91 -25.61
CA PHE A 27 27.47 4.31 -25.85
C PHE A 27 28.02 4.82 -27.18
N GLY A 28 29.12 5.56 -27.12
CA GLY A 28 29.68 6.16 -28.33
C GLY A 28 31.14 6.57 -28.16
N ALA A 29 31.70 7.02 -29.23
CA ALA A 29 33.05 7.64 -29.23
C ALA A 29 32.92 9.16 -29.16
N ILE A 30 33.72 9.78 -28.32
CA ILE A 30 33.82 11.25 -28.18
C ILE A 30 35.10 11.73 -28.84
N ASN A 31 35.02 12.89 -29.49
CA ASN A 31 36.19 13.60 -29.94
C ASN A 31 36.93 14.22 -28.72
N PRO A 32 38.15 13.76 -28.39
CA PRO A 32 38.84 14.22 -27.20
C PRO A 32 39.22 15.72 -27.24
N GLY A 33 39.20 16.33 -28.43
CA GLY A 33 39.54 17.74 -28.60
C GLY A 33 38.40 18.71 -28.40
N THR A 34 37.18 18.29 -28.74
CA THR A 34 35.96 19.13 -28.65
C THR A 34 34.97 18.65 -27.60
N GLY A 35 35.08 17.41 -27.15
CA GLY A 35 34.09 16.79 -26.26
C GLY A 35 32.80 16.34 -26.96
N ASP A 36 32.69 16.57 -28.27
CA ASP A 36 31.50 16.21 -29.02
C ASP A 36 31.39 14.71 -29.26
N LEU A 37 30.17 14.19 -29.30
CA LEU A 37 29.88 12.81 -29.62
C LEU A 37 30.17 12.57 -31.10
N TYR A 38 31.18 11.75 -31.41
CA TYR A 38 31.60 11.47 -32.76
C TYR A 38 30.77 10.40 -33.44
N THR A 39 30.41 9.37 -32.71
CA THR A 39 29.54 8.28 -33.20
C THR A 39 28.87 7.56 -32.03
N VAL A 40 27.67 7.07 -32.28
CA VAL A 40 26.91 6.27 -31.33
C VAL A 40 26.93 4.82 -31.80
N PHE A 41 27.31 3.90 -30.93
CA PHE A 41 27.37 2.47 -31.22
C PHE A 41 26.05 1.72 -31.04
N THR A 42 25.01 2.41 -30.61
CA THR A 42 23.65 1.86 -30.60
C THR A 42 23.03 1.91 -32.00
N PRO A 43 22.21 0.93 -32.40
CA PRO A 43 21.58 0.93 -33.71
C PRO A 43 20.72 2.17 -33.86
N ALA A 44 21.19 3.10 -34.67
CA ALA A 44 20.61 4.42 -34.86
C ALA A 44 19.51 4.40 -35.92
N LEU A 45 18.29 4.15 -35.51
CA LEU A 45 17.10 4.47 -36.33
C LEU A 45 16.13 5.45 -35.63
N ALA A 46 16.48 5.92 -34.44
CA ALA A 46 15.71 6.88 -33.67
C ALA A 46 16.63 7.95 -33.08
N GLU A 47 16.08 9.13 -32.83
CA GLU A 47 16.80 10.17 -32.11
C GLU A 47 17.19 9.68 -30.69
N PRO A 48 18.44 9.88 -30.26
CA PRO A 48 18.85 9.49 -28.92
C PRO A 48 17.97 10.17 -27.86
N CYS A 49 17.73 9.44 -26.77
CA CYS A 49 16.98 9.95 -25.61
C CYS A 49 15.47 10.18 -25.85
N GLN A 50 14.91 9.63 -26.89
CA GLN A 50 13.47 9.54 -27.04
C GLN A 50 12.88 8.40 -26.19
N PRO A 51 11.63 8.51 -25.70
CA PRO A 51 10.97 7.40 -25.02
C PRO A 51 10.96 6.13 -25.90
N GLY A 52 11.43 5.02 -25.32
CA GLY A 52 11.57 3.75 -26.04
C GLY A 52 12.89 3.55 -26.79
N PHE A 53 13.78 4.56 -26.79
CA PHE A 53 15.12 4.37 -27.35
C PHE A 53 15.96 3.42 -26.45
N PRO A 54 16.67 2.43 -27.02
CA PRO A 54 17.55 1.56 -26.24
C PRO A 54 18.64 2.40 -25.53
N GLY A 55 18.68 2.35 -24.21
CA GLY A 55 19.57 3.16 -23.38
C GLY A 55 18.89 4.33 -22.69
N THR A 56 17.62 4.65 -23.00
CA THR A 56 16.83 5.57 -22.18
C THR A 56 16.55 4.92 -20.82
N VAL A 57 17.02 5.56 -19.76
CA VAL A 57 16.73 5.12 -18.40
C VAL A 57 15.39 5.70 -18.01
N VAL A 58 14.37 4.84 -17.97
CA VAL A 58 13.09 5.19 -17.38
C VAL A 58 13.20 4.83 -15.90
N PRO A 59 13.02 5.78 -14.97
CA PRO A 59 12.99 5.43 -13.57
C PRO A 59 11.83 4.49 -13.33
N GLU A 60 12.09 3.45 -12.58
CA GLU A 60 11.00 2.63 -12.06
C GLU A 60 10.14 3.54 -11.17
N PRO A 61 8.83 3.60 -11.40
CA PRO A 61 7.96 4.38 -10.52
C PRO A 61 8.11 3.86 -9.08
N ASP A 62 8.17 4.77 -8.14
CA ASP A 62 8.19 4.40 -6.74
C ASP A 62 7.00 3.49 -6.44
N PRO A 63 7.22 2.36 -5.75
CA PRO A 63 6.14 1.44 -5.46
C PRO A 63 5.05 2.13 -4.64
N GLU A 64 3.81 1.99 -5.07
CA GLU A 64 2.67 2.46 -4.30
C GLU A 64 2.55 1.62 -3.02
N TRP A 65 2.35 2.30 -1.90
CA TRP A 65 2.17 1.64 -0.62
C TRP A 65 1.15 2.35 0.24
N CYS A 66 0.48 1.59 1.11
CA CYS A 66 -0.34 2.09 2.20
C CYS A 66 -0.01 1.33 3.49
N GLY A 67 -0.09 2.03 4.60
CA GLY A 67 0.12 1.46 5.91
C GLY A 67 -0.68 2.18 6.99
N MET A 68 -1.00 1.46 8.05
CA MET A 68 -1.65 2.02 9.22
C MET A 68 -0.59 2.42 10.24
N SER A 69 -0.56 3.69 10.64
CA SER A 69 0.37 4.20 11.65
C SER A 69 -0.15 4.04 13.08
N THR A 70 -1.45 3.77 13.23
CA THR A 70 -2.06 3.51 14.55
C THR A 70 -1.73 2.08 14.99
N GLY A 71 -1.05 1.94 16.12
CA GLY A 71 -0.57 0.63 16.59
C GLY A 71 -1.66 -0.25 17.21
N ALA A 72 -2.62 0.32 17.95
CA ALA A 72 -3.71 -0.43 18.57
C ALA A 72 -4.96 0.43 18.74
N LEU A 73 -6.11 -0.21 18.61
CA LEU A 73 -7.42 0.38 18.89
C LEU A 73 -8.11 -0.48 19.97
N ASN A 74 -8.32 0.08 21.15
CA ASN A 74 -9.00 -0.58 22.25
C ASN A 74 -10.47 -0.16 22.26
N PHE A 75 -11.38 -1.13 22.17
CA PHE A 75 -12.82 -0.95 22.25
C PHE A 75 -13.33 -1.52 23.56
N GLU A 76 -13.75 -0.67 24.48
CA GLU A 76 -14.22 -1.04 25.81
C GLU A 76 -15.69 -0.66 25.94
N PHE A 77 -16.56 -1.67 25.90
CA PHE A 77 -18.01 -1.46 25.98
C PHE A 77 -18.52 -1.35 27.42
N GLY A 78 -17.70 -1.67 28.41
CA GLY A 78 -18.08 -1.64 29.83
C GLY A 78 -19.05 -2.78 30.21
N ASP A 79 -19.59 -2.67 31.41
CA ASP A 79 -20.55 -3.64 31.95
C ASP A 79 -21.96 -3.37 31.41
N MET A 80 -22.62 -4.40 30.93
CA MET A 80 -23.98 -4.29 30.42
C MET A 80 -24.79 -5.57 30.66
N ALA A 81 -26.10 -5.45 30.69
CA ALA A 81 -26.97 -6.62 30.75
C ALA A 81 -26.87 -7.43 29.46
N PRO A 82 -26.93 -8.77 29.50
CA PRO A 82 -26.82 -9.62 28.31
C PRO A 82 -27.74 -9.20 27.15
N ALA A 83 -28.97 -8.83 27.45
CA ALA A 83 -29.94 -8.39 26.44
C ALA A 83 -29.58 -7.07 25.74
N ALA A 84 -28.67 -6.27 26.32
CA ALA A 84 -28.22 -4.99 25.77
C ALA A 84 -26.96 -5.10 24.90
N VAL A 85 -26.35 -6.28 24.81
CA VAL A 85 -25.06 -6.47 24.10
C VAL A 85 -25.22 -6.38 22.59
N SER A 86 -26.21 -7.08 22.05
CA SER A 86 -26.43 -7.11 20.61
C SER A 86 -26.79 -5.75 20.04
N GLY A 87 -26.09 -5.31 19.01
CA GLY A 87 -26.29 -4.03 18.35
C GLY A 87 -25.48 -2.87 18.95
N GLN A 88 -24.78 -3.07 20.07
CA GLN A 88 -23.86 -2.05 20.57
C GLN A 88 -22.74 -1.81 19.60
N SER A 89 -22.42 -0.55 19.37
CA SER A 89 -21.34 -0.20 18.45
C SER A 89 -20.47 0.92 19.01
N MET A 90 -19.21 0.92 18.60
CA MET A 90 -18.24 1.94 18.93
C MET A 90 -17.36 2.23 17.74
N THR A 91 -17.04 3.49 17.53
CA THR A 91 -16.15 3.93 16.45
C THR A 91 -14.91 4.56 17.03
N LYS A 92 -13.76 4.19 16.49
CA LYS A 92 -12.47 4.82 16.76
C LYS A 92 -11.74 5.14 15.45
N SER A 93 -10.95 6.20 15.49
CA SER A 93 -10.18 6.63 14.31
C SER A 93 -8.79 6.00 14.31
N ALA A 94 -8.39 5.50 13.16
CA ALA A 94 -7.03 5.09 12.85
C ALA A 94 -6.43 6.05 11.83
N VAL A 95 -5.11 6.15 11.80
CA VAL A 95 -4.38 6.96 10.83
C VAL A 95 -3.80 6.06 9.76
N MET A 96 -4.15 6.33 8.51
CA MET A 96 -3.58 5.70 7.31
C MET A 96 -2.55 6.63 6.68
N ALA A 97 -1.45 6.07 6.23
CA ALA A 97 -0.44 6.73 5.42
C ALA A 97 -0.25 5.96 4.13
N CYS A 98 -0.26 6.65 3.01
CA CYS A 98 0.00 6.07 1.69
C CYS A 98 1.03 6.94 0.95
N SER A 99 1.68 6.36 -0.06
CA SER A 99 2.63 7.07 -0.91
C SER A 99 1.97 8.21 -1.69
N ASP A 100 0.70 8.06 -2.07
CA ASP A 100 -0.10 9.07 -2.76
C ASP A 100 -1.56 9.00 -2.32
N ALA A 101 -2.28 10.12 -2.46
CA ALA A 101 -3.70 10.23 -2.12
C ALA A 101 -4.64 9.39 -3.01
N GLY A 102 -4.20 8.99 -4.21
CA GLY A 102 -4.98 8.16 -5.14
C GLY A 102 -4.83 6.66 -4.92
N VAL A 103 -3.89 6.23 -4.08
CA VAL A 103 -3.58 4.82 -3.86
C VAL A 103 -4.79 4.11 -3.24
N THR A 104 -5.10 2.94 -3.78
CA THR A 104 -6.17 2.09 -3.25
C THR A 104 -5.60 0.93 -2.45
N TYR A 105 -6.29 0.54 -1.40
CA TYR A 105 -5.90 -0.55 -0.53
C TYR A 105 -7.11 -1.37 -0.10
N ASN A 106 -6.86 -2.61 0.29
CA ASN A 106 -7.86 -3.48 0.87
C ASN A 106 -7.62 -3.65 2.37
N LEU A 107 -8.70 -3.75 3.15
CA LEU A 107 -8.66 -4.01 4.59
C LEU A 107 -9.29 -5.36 4.89
N TYR A 108 -8.66 -6.12 5.75
CA TYR A 108 -9.21 -7.37 6.24
C TYR A 108 -8.71 -7.68 7.65
N LEU A 109 -9.50 -8.46 8.38
CA LEU A 109 -9.05 -9.03 9.64
C LEU A 109 -8.26 -10.31 9.35
N SER A 110 -7.05 -10.37 9.87
CA SER A 110 -6.27 -11.61 9.99
C SER A 110 -6.48 -12.23 11.37
N ASN A 111 -6.20 -13.53 11.48
CA ASN A 111 -6.37 -14.27 12.73
C ASN A 111 -7.79 -14.24 13.29
N VAL A 112 -8.77 -14.48 12.42
CA VAL A 112 -10.22 -14.50 12.76
C VAL A 112 -10.60 -15.92 13.11
N THR A 113 -11.30 -16.08 14.21
CA THR A 113 -11.80 -17.37 14.70
C THR A 113 -13.13 -17.78 14.07
N THR A 114 -13.81 -16.87 13.36
CA THR A 114 -15.11 -17.11 12.74
C THR A 114 -15.06 -17.08 11.22
N THR A 115 -16.09 -17.60 10.58
CA THR A 115 -16.26 -17.53 9.13
C THR A 115 -16.44 -16.08 8.67
N GLY A 116 -15.49 -15.55 7.93
CA GLY A 116 -15.53 -14.20 7.38
C GLY A 116 -14.31 -13.35 7.78
N ARG A 117 -13.98 -12.39 6.94
CA ARG A 117 -12.79 -11.54 7.08
C ARG A 117 -13.05 -10.26 7.90
N ASN A 118 -14.22 -10.14 8.50
CA ASN A 118 -14.68 -8.93 9.18
C ASN A 118 -15.27 -9.17 10.58
N LYS A 119 -15.13 -10.36 11.13
CA LYS A 119 -15.69 -10.70 12.45
C LYS A 119 -14.61 -11.20 13.41
N VAL A 120 -14.73 -10.80 14.67
CA VAL A 120 -13.89 -11.25 15.79
C VAL A 120 -14.78 -12.01 16.77
N ASP A 121 -14.37 -13.20 17.19
CA ASP A 121 -15.03 -13.94 18.26
C ASP A 121 -14.60 -13.36 19.63
N LEU A 122 -15.59 -13.00 20.43
CA LEU A 122 -15.40 -12.45 21.77
C LEU A 122 -15.69 -13.48 22.87
N GLY A 123 -16.04 -14.70 22.49
CA GLY A 123 -16.47 -15.74 23.41
C GLY A 123 -17.94 -15.65 23.76
N ARG A 124 -18.47 -16.70 24.44
CA ARG A 124 -19.88 -16.82 24.87
C ARG A 124 -20.90 -16.67 23.75
N GLY A 125 -20.52 -16.99 22.52
CA GLY A 125 -21.35 -16.84 21.33
C GLY A 125 -21.45 -15.41 20.78
N VAL A 126 -20.79 -14.45 21.39
CA VAL A 126 -20.76 -13.06 20.91
C VAL A 126 -19.66 -12.89 19.87
N THR A 127 -20.00 -12.26 18.77
CA THR A 127 -19.03 -11.82 17.75
C THR A 127 -19.09 -10.31 17.59
N ALA A 128 -18.00 -9.73 17.15
CA ALA A 128 -17.93 -8.33 16.77
C ALA A 128 -17.68 -8.20 15.27
N THR A 129 -18.58 -7.48 14.58
CA THR A 129 -18.38 -7.13 13.17
C THR A 129 -17.59 -5.84 13.07
N VAL A 130 -16.54 -5.84 12.26
CA VAL A 130 -15.68 -4.68 12.01
C VAL A 130 -15.98 -4.11 10.63
N SER A 131 -16.14 -2.80 10.57
CA SER A 131 -16.27 -2.03 9.33
C SER A 131 -15.35 -0.82 9.36
N ALA A 132 -15.06 -0.28 8.19
CA ALA A 132 -14.23 0.91 8.02
C ALA A 132 -14.98 1.95 7.17
N ASN A 133 -15.01 3.21 7.62
CA ASN A 133 -15.73 4.29 6.94
C ASN A 133 -17.17 3.91 6.54
N ASN A 134 -17.90 3.23 7.44
CA ASN A 134 -19.25 2.68 7.22
C ASN A 134 -19.34 1.62 6.09
N GLN A 135 -18.23 1.01 5.73
CA GLN A 135 -18.18 -0.03 4.71
C GLN A 135 -17.72 -1.35 5.32
N ALA A 136 -18.43 -2.44 4.99
CA ALA A 136 -18.02 -3.77 5.43
C ALA A 136 -16.66 -4.14 4.82
N LEU A 137 -15.82 -4.80 5.60
CA LEU A 137 -14.55 -5.35 5.12
C LEU A 137 -14.86 -6.58 4.25
N GLN A 138 -14.50 -6.50 2.97
CA GLN A 138 -14.73 -7.55 1.96
C GLN A 138 -13.52 -7.73 1.09
N THR A 139 -13.32 -8.94 0.55
CA THR A 139 -12.16 -9.29 -0.27
C THR A 139 -11.98 -8.39 -1.50
N ASN A 140 -13.09 -7.97 -2.11
CA ASN A 140 -13.08 -7.18 -3.35
C ASN A 140 -13.46 -5.71 -3.10
N ARG A 141 -13.39 -5.24 -1.87
CA ARG A 141 -13.67 -3.87 -1.54
C ARG A 141 -12.38 -3.11 -1.30
N PHE A 142 -12.16 -2.10 -2.11
CA PHE A 142 -10.99 -1.24 -1.99
C PHE A 142 -11.38 0.10 -1.37
N PHE A 143 -10.48 0.62 -0.58
CA PHE A 143 -10.53 1.96 0.00
C PHE A 143 -9.52 2.83 -0.73
N THR A 144 -9.84 4.11 -0.89
CA THR A 144 -8.93 5.08 -1.50
C THR A 144 -8.29 5.92 -0.41
N CYS A 145 -7.01 6.14 -0.49
CA CYS A 145 -6.27 6.99 0.44
C CYS A 145 -6.55 8.49 0.17
N ALA A 146 -7.80 8.91 0.34
CA ALA A 146 -8.21 10.29 0.14
C ALA A 146 -8.00 11.17 1.39
N THR A 147 -7.99 10.56 2.57
CA THR A 147 -7.75 11.21 3.86
C THR A 147 -6.86 10.34 4.72
N ASN A 148 -6.11 10.96 5.63
CA ASN A 148 -5.26 10.23 6.56
C ASN A 148 -6.04 9.57 7.71
N THR A 149 -7.35 9.70 7.76
CA THR A 149 -8.19 9.18 8.84
C THR A 149 -9.12 8.09 8.34
N LEU A 150 -9.10 6.97 9.03
CA LEU A 150 -9.95 5.82 8.81
C LEU A 150 -10.80 5.58 10.06
N ASN A 151 -12.11 5.64 9.94
CA ASN A 151 -13.02 5.38 11.05
C ASN A 151 -13.33 3.89 11.11
N ILE A 152 -12.83 3.23 12.14
CA ILE A 152 -13.07 1.81 12.41
C ILE A 152 -14.27 1.70 13.36
N ASN A 153 -15.32 1.06 12.90
CA ASN A 153 -16.51 0.75 13.68
C ASN A 153 -16.52 -0.74 14.04
N LEU A 154 -16.81 -1.01 15.29
CA LEU A 154 -16.99 -2.35 15.83
C LEU A 154 -18.39 -2.47 16.39
N THR A 155 -19.18 -3.42 15.87
CA THR A 155 -20.56 -3.68 16.29
C THR A 155 -20.65 -5.07 16.91
N LEU A 156 -21.18 -5.15 18.11
CA LEU A 156 -21.42 -6.43 18.78
C LEU A 156 -22.64 -7.12 18.17
N ASP A 157 -22.45 -8.32 17.69
CA ASP A 157 -23.50 -9.17 17.16
C ASP A 157 -23.91 -10.21 18.21
N VAL A 158 -25.16 -10.57 18.22
CA VAL A 158 -25.70 -11.68 19.02
C VAL A 158 -25.69 -11.40 20.54
N THR A 159 -26.74 -11.85 21.17
CA THR A 159 -26.86 -11.83 22.63
C THR A 159 -25.99 -12.96 23.22
N PRO A 160 -25.22 -12.71 24.29
CA PRO A 160 -24.39 -13.73 24.92
C PRO A 160 -25.23 -14.86 25.50
N THR A 161 -24.75 -16.08 25.40
CA THR A 161 -25.40 -17.28 25.90
C THR A 161 -25.30 -17.45 27.41
N SER A 162 -24.41 -16.68 28.05
CA SER A 162 -24.19 -16.71 29.50
C SER A 162 -23.60 -15.39 29.99
N THR A 163 -23.75 -15.11 31.27
CA THR A 163 -23.10 -13.95 31.92
C THR A 163 -21.60 -14.14 32.06
N GLY A 164 -20.86 -13.05 32.14
CA GLY A 164 -19.43 -13.01 32.39
C GLY A 164 -18.68 -12.21 31.31
N ALA A 165 -17.37 -12.08 31.49
CA ALA A 165 -16.53 -11.30 30.59
C ALA A 165 -16.49 -11.88 29.18
N ILE A 166 -16.55 -10.99 28.19
CA ILE A 166 -16.28 -11.27 26.79
C ILE A 166 -15.08 -10.43 26.35
N SER A 167 -14.18 -11.00 25.58
CA SER A 167 -13.01 -10.30 25.06
C SER A 167 -12.49 -11.01 23.81
N GLY A 168 -11.90 -10.27 22.91
CA GLY A 168 -11.29 -10.82 21.71
C GLY A 168 -10.28 -9.83 21.11
N THR A 169 -9.41 -10.35 20.28
CA THR A 169 -8.40 -9.57 19.58
C THR A 169 -8.42 -9.93 18.10
N GLY A 170 -8.36 -8.94 17.26
CA GLY A 170 -8.21 -9.09 15.81
C GLY A 170 -7.03 -8.25 15.32
N ILE A 171 -6.41 -8.70 14.24
CA ILE A 171 -5.37 -7.93 13.54
C ILE A 171 -5.99 -7.35 12.28
N LEU A 172 -6.09 -6.04 12.20
CA LEU A 172 -6.51 -5.36 10.98
C LEU A 172 -5.30 -5.21 10.06
N ALA A 173 -5.35 -5.88 8.93
CA ALA A 173 -4.29 -5.88 7.93
C ALA A 173 -4.66 -5.03 6.72
N VAL A 174 -3.65 -4.41 6.13
CA VAL A 174 -3.71 -3.61 4.90
C VAL A 174 -2.98 -4.36 3.80
N ASN A 175 -3.57 -4.39 2.59
CA ASN A 175 -2.97 -5.02 1.42
C ASN A 175 -3.29 -4.22 0.16
#